data_6b8a96f9653fabbe25f6de59128c0e78
#
_entry.id   6b8a96f9653fabbe25f6de59128c0e78
#
_cell.length_a   1.000
_cell.length_b   1.000
_cell.length_c   1.000
_cell.angle_alpha   90.00
_cell.angle_beta   90.00
_cell.angle_gamma   90.00
#
_symmetry.space_group_name_H-M   'P 1'
#
loop_
_entity.id
_entity.type
_entity.pdbx_description
1 polymer ?
#
loop_
_entity_poly.entity_id
_entity_poly.type
_entity_poly.pdbx_seq_one_letter_code
_entity_poly.pdbx_strand_id
1 'polypeptide(L)'
;PHSVRRLVAPYRPIAVFWLWGLVLQTSSRLLLMMLYRDRVVAVDGAATVLLQGLRFDVIQLTALSLLPALLAPWLARWQWWSPLLRAYLVAALLLAVFMEAATPAFVAEYDLRPNMLFVEYLVYPREVASMLWEGYLLELVTGVAVVLVVCWRFARRLSAHVAGIEQEPVKLPMAAACTVLVLLLGVIGVRSSCGHRPANPSMAAFSPDLLVNDLILPSAYNVAHAVYNAGRHESGMRAYGRMPWPDVIHEVRKDMALAEQDFISDEVPTL
;
A
#
# COMPACT_ATOMS: atom_id res chain seq x y z
N PRO A 1 -10.96 14.00 -34.92
CA PRO A 1 -11.43 12.94 -34.00
C PRO A 1 -10.50 11.74 -33.98
N HIS A 2 -9.91 11.28 -35.10
CA HIS A 2 -9.05 10.10 -35.18
C HIS A 2 -7.72 10.26 -34.41
N SER A 3 -7.09 11.43 -34.42
CA SER A 3 -5.81 11.70 -33.74
C SER A 3 -5.94 11.58 -32.21
N VAL A 4 -7.03 12.06 -31.61
CA VAL A 4 -7.26 12.00 -30.16
C VAL A 4 -7.51 10.56 -29.71
N ARG A 5 -8.26 9.77 -30.50
CA ARG A 5 -8.48 8.35 -30.19
C ARG A 5 -7.18 7.56 -30.13
N ARG A 6 -6.25 7.82 -31.04
CA ARG A 6 -4.91 7.17 -31.07
C ARG A 6 -4.06 7.52 -29.86
N LEU A 7 -4.15 8.74 -29.34
CA LEU A 7 -3.45 9.18 -28.12
C LEU A 7 -3.99 8.56 -26.86
N VAL A 8 -5.30 8.41 -26.76
CA VAL A 8 -5.98 7.90 -25.56
C VAL A 8 -5.97 6.38 -25.51
N ALA A 9 -5.93 5.68 -26.65
CA ALA A 9 -6.01 4.23 -26.73
C ALA A 9 -5.00 3.50 -25.81
N PRO A 10 -3.69 3.86 -25.77
CA PRO A 10 -2.71 3.19 -24.91
C PRO A 10 -2.99 3.33 -23.41
N TYR A 11 -3.75 4.37 -23.00
CA TYR A 11 -4.06 4.67 -21.61
C TYR A 11 -5.37 4.05 -21.11
N ARG A 12 -6.23 3.54 -22.02
CA ARG A 12 -7.53 2.95 -21.64
C ARG A 12 -7.41 1.82 -20.60
N PRO A 13 -6.48 0.86 -20.74
CA PRO A 13 -6.31 -0.19 -19.72
C PRO A 13 -5.97 0.38 -18.36
N ILE A 14 -5.15 1.44 -18.32
CA ILE A 14 -4.76 2.12 -17.08
C ILE A 14 -5.95 2.84 -16.47
N ALA A 15 -6.78 3.50 -17.27
CA ALA A 15 -8.02 4.15 -16.80
C ALA A 15 -9.01 3.13 -16.21
N VAL A 16 -9.12 1.95 -16.82
CA VAL A 16 -9.94 0.84 -16.28
C VAL A 16 -9.36 0.37 -14.93
N PHE A 17 -8.04 0.23 -14.83
CA PHE A 17 -7.37 -0.12 -13.57
C PHE A 17 -7.66 0.92 -12.47
N TRP A 18 -7.58 2.21 -12.78
CA TRP A 18 -7.91 3.28 -11.85
C TRP A 18 -9.35 3.21 -11.36
N LEU A 19 -10.31 3.02 -12.27
CA LEU A 19 -11.71 2.91 -11.90
C LEU A 19 -11.95 1.74 -10.93
N TRP A 20 -11.37 0.56 -11.24
CA TRP A 20 -11.50 -0.61 -10.38
C TRP A 20 -10.79 -0.44 -9.05
N GLY A 21 -9.60 0.16 -9.04
CA GLY A 21 -8.86 0.45 -7.82
C GLY A 21 -9.59 1.42 -6.89
N LEU A 22 -10.13 2.51 -7.43
CA LEU A 22 -10.92 3.49 -6.65
C LEU A 22 -12.19 2.85 -6.08
N VAL A 23 -12.93 2.09 -6.90
CA VAL A 23 -14.14 1.39 -6.42
C VAL A 23 -13.80 0.39 -5.33
N LEU A 24 -12.74 -0.40 -5.50
CA LEU A 24 -12.28 -1.38 -4.51
C LEU A 24 -11.95 -0.69 -3.18
N GLN A 25 -11.05 0.29 -3.19
CA GLN A 25 -10.55 0.94 -1.98
C GLN A 25 -11.64 1.73 -1.26
N THR A 26 -12.48 2.44 -2.02
CA THR A 26 -13.64 3.15 -1.44
C THR A 26 -14.63 2.17 -0.83
N SER A 27 -14.94 1.04 -1.49
CA SER A 27 -15.86 0.03 -0.97
C SER A 27 -15.33 -0.63 0.32
N SER A 28 -14.03 -0.98 0.35
CA SER A 28 -13.37 -1.51 1.54
C SER A 28 -13.42 -0.52 2.71
N ARG A 29 -13.11 0.74 2.43
CA ARG A 29 -13.17 1.81 3.43
C ARG A 29 -14.58 2.01 3.97
N LEU A 30 -15.59 2.06 3.11
CA LEU A 30 -16.98 2.17 3.53
C LEU A 30 -17.43 0.97 4.38
N LEU A 31 -17.02 -0.25 4.03
CA LEU A 31 -17.28 -1.44 4.83
C LEU A 31 -16.69 -1.28 6.24
N LEU A 32 -15.42 -0.90 6.37
CA LEU A 32 -14.78 -0.70 7.66
C LEU A 32 -15.42 0.44 8.46
N MET A 33 -15.78 1.55 7.81
CA MET A 33 -16.52 2.65 8.45
C MET A 33 -17.89 2.20 8.97
N MET A 34 -18.56 1.25 8.30
CA MET A 34 -19.83 0.68 8.76
C MET A 34 -19.61 -0.28 9.95
N LEU A 35 -18.58 -1.12 9.90
CA LEU A 35 -18.23 -2.05 10.99
C LEU A 35 -17.83 -1.30 12.28
N TYR A 36 -17.12 -0.20 12.15
CA TYR A 36 -16.63 0.62 13.26
C TYR A 36 -17.31 1.99 13.37
N ARG A 37 -18.59 2.02 12.97
CA ARG A 37 -19.38 3.23 12.83
C ARG A 37 -19.38 4.10 14.09
N ASP A 38 -19.52 3.49 15.27
CA ASP A 38 -19.64 4.24 16.52
C ASP A 38 -18.33 5.03 16.80
N ARG A 39 -17.18 4.46 16.49
CA ARG A 39 -15.88 5.14 16.62
C ARG A 39 -15.72 6.29 15.60
N VAL A 40 -16.16 6.07 14.35
CA VAL A 40 -16.13 7.09 13.30
C VAL A 40 -17.02 8.28 13.64
N VAL A 41 -18.21 8.00 14.19
CA VAL A 41 -19.17 9.03 14.62
C VAL A 41 -18.65 9.78 15.85
N ALA A 42 -18.05 9.09 16.82
CA ALA A 42 -17.52 9.69 18.03
C ALA A 42 -16.46 10.81 17.77
N VAL A 43 -15.73 10.71 16.65
CA VAL A 43 -14.72 11.72 16.27
C VAL A 43 -15.16 12.61 15.11
N ASP A 44 -16.43 12.53 14.68
CA ASP A 44 -16.96 13.21 13.48
C ASP A 44 -16.09 13.02 12.23
N GLY A 45 -15.54 11.81 12.09
CA GLY A 45 -14.45 11.51 11.16
C GLY A 45 -14.88 11.16 9.74
N ALA A 46 -16.17 10.97 9.45
CA ALA A 46 -16.65 10.37 8.21
C ALA A 46 -16.18 11.10 6.94
N ALA A 47 -16.33 12.42 6.91
CA ALA A 47 -15.91 13.24 5.76
C ALA A 47 -14.37 13.22 5.60
N THR A 48 -13.63 13.33 6.70
CA THR A 48 -12.16 13.30 6.71
C THR A 48 -11.63 11.97 6.21
N VAL A 49 -12.17 10.85 6.71
CA VAL A 49 -11.77 9.49 6.27
C VAL A 49 -12.01 9.29 4.78
N LEU A 50 -13.14 9.76 4.24
CA LEU A 50 -13.43 9.62 2.81
C LEU A 50 -12.54 10.52 1.94
N LEU A 51 -12.40 11.80 2.27
CA LEU A 51 -11.63 12.76 1.47
C LEU A 51 -10.12 12.47 1.52
N GLN A 52 -9.57 12.29 2.71
CA GLN A 52 -8.16 11.93 2.85
C GLN A 52 -7.90 10.52 2.33
N GLY A 53 -8.84 9.60 2.52
CA GLY A 53 -8.75 8.26 1.97
C GLY A 53 -8.65 8.26 0.45
N LEU A 54 -9.50 9.01 -0.24
CA LEU A 54 -9.42 9.18 -1.70
C LEU A 54 -8.04 9.73 -2.13
N ARG A 55 -7.46 10.64 -1.36
CA ARG A 55 -6.11 11.15 -1.61
C ARG A 55 -5.06 10.06 -1.56
N PHE A 56 -5.08 9.18 -0.55
CA PHE A 56 -4.14 8.06 -0.45
C PHE A 56 -4.40 6.98 -1.50
N ASP A 57 -5.67 6.78 -1.91
CA ASP A 57 -6.02 5.91 -3.03
C ASP A 57 -5.35 6.39 -4.33
N VAL A 58 -5.42 7.70 -4.60
CA VAL A 58 -4.74 8.33 -5.75
C VAL A 58 -3.23 8.14 -5.67
N ILE A 59 -2.61 8.32 -4.49
CA ILE A 59 -1.17 8.08 -4.31
C ILE A 59 -0.80 6.64 -4.70
N GLN A 60 -1.51 5.65 -4.15
CA GLN A 60 -1.25 4.23 -4.43
C GLN A 60 -1.46 3.89 -5.90
N LEU A 61 -2.59 4.29 -6.49
CA LEU A 61 -2.89 4.00 -7.88
C LEU A 61 -1.92 4.68 -8.84
N THR A 62 -1.50 5.91 -8.52
CA THR A 62 -0.45 6.61 -9.30
C THR A 62 0.86 5.83 -9.21
N ALA A 63 1.31 5.45 -8.02
CA ALA A 63 2.56 4.71 -7.84
C ALA A 63 2.57 3.39 -8.63
N LEU A 64 1.46 2.64 -8.60
CA LEU A 64 1.32 1.38 -9.32
C LEU A 64 1.20 1.55 -10.84
N SER A 65 0.65 2.66 -11.33
CA SER A 65 0.39 2.85 -12.76
C SER A 65 1.39 3.78 -13.47
N LEU A 66 2.24 4.49 -12.73
CA LEU A 66 3.15 5.49 -13.31
C LEU A 66 4.08 4.89 -14.36
N LEU A 67 4.77 3.80 -14.02
CA LEU A 67 5.71 3.16 -14.94
C LEU A 67 5.03 2.68 -16.24
N PRO A 68 3.94 1.89 -16.19
CA PRO A 68 3.26 1.51 -17.42
C PRO A 68 2.66 2.71 -18.18
N ALA A 69 2.23 3.77 -17.49
CA ALA A 69 1.71 4.96 -18.15
C ALA A 69 2.81 5.74 -18.91
N LEU A 70 4.02 5.83 -18.36
CA LEU A 70 5.17 6.45 -19.03
C LEU A 70 5.60 5.65 -20.28
N LEU A 71 5.53 4.32 -20.20
CA LEU A 71 5.95 3.42 -21.27
C LEU A 71 4.88 3.23 -22.36
N ALA A 72 3.60 3.44 -22.03
CA ALA A 72 2.48 3.17 -22.93
C ALA A 72 2.62 3.82 -24.32
N PRO A 73 2.93 5.12 -24.51
CA PRO A 73 3.02 5.72 -25.84
C PRO A 73 4.17 5.18 -26.68
N TRP A 74 5.20 4.61 -26.05
CA TRP A 74 6.40 4.10 -26.72
C TRP A 74 6.27 2.63 -27.09
N LEU A 75 5.67 1.83 -26.19
CA LEU A 75 5.61 0.38 -26.31
C LEU A 75 4.31 -0.15 -26.92
N ALA A 76 3.26 0.69 -27.06
CA ALA A 76 1.97 0.27 -27.59
C ALA A 76 2.03 -0.35 -29.00
N ARG A 77 3.06 -0.01 -29.81
CA ARG A 77 3.31 -0.59 -31.14
C ARG A 77 3.79 -2.04 -31.10
N TRP A 78 4.27 -2.55 -29.96
CA TRP A 78 4.85 -3.88 -29.84
C TRP A 78 3.79 -4.89 -29.40
N GLN A 79 3.69 -6.02 -30.09
CA GLN A 79 2.67 -7.06 -29.81
C GLN A 79 2.77 -7.63 -28.39
N TRP A 80 3.98 -7.72 -27.83
CA TRP A 80 4.22 -8.23 -26.47
C TRP A 80 3.80 -7.24 -25.37
N TRP A 81 3.64 -5.96 -25.68
CA TRP A 81 3.28 -4.94 -24.69
C TRP A 81 1.88 -5.16 -24.12
N SER A 82 0.92 -5.44 -24.97
CA SER A 82 -0.48 -5.62 -24.55
C SER A 82 -0.67 -6.75 -23.53
N PRO A 83 -0.14 -7.99 -23.74
CA PRO A 83 -0.24 -9.04 -22.74
C PRO A 83 0.58 -8.73 -21.46
N LEU A 84 1.75 -8.09 -21.58
CA LEU A 84 2.56 -7.71 -20.44
C LEU A 84 1.85 -6.65 -19.58
N LEU A 85 1.31 -5.60 -20.19
CA LEU A 85 0.54 -4.57 -19.51
C LEU A 85 -0.67 -5.18 -18.79
N ARG A 86 -1.38 -6.09 -19.46
CA ARG A 86 -2.50 -6.80 -18.85
C ARG A 86 -2.06 -7.60 -17.63
N ALA A 87 -1.01 -8.41 -17.76
CA ALA A 87 -0.49 -9.23 -16.65
C ALA A 87 -0.08 -8.35 -15.47
N TYR A 88 0.64 -7.25 -15.73
CA TYR A 88 1.05 -6.29 -14.72
C TYR A 88 -0.13 -5.66 -13.98
N LEU A 89 -1.14 -5.12 -14.71
CA LEU A 89 -2.29 -4.47 -14.10
C LEU A 89 -3.16 -5.46 -13.31
N VAL A 90 -3.26 -6.72 -13.78
CA VAL A 90 -3.96 -7.78 -13.04
C VAL A 90 -3.20 -8.11 -11.76
N ALA A 91 -1.87 -8.23 -11.80
CA ALA A 91 -1.05 -8.50 -10.61
C ALA A 91 -1.12 -7.33 -9.61
N ALA A 92 -1.08 -6.07 -10.09
CA ALA A 92 -1.21 -4.89 -9.24
C ALA A 92 -2.59 -4.82 -8.57
N LEU A 93 -3.66 -5.13 -9.30
CA LEU A 93 -5.00 -5.18 -8.71
C LEU A 93 -5.15 -6.36 -7.76
N LEU A 94 -4.59 -7.54 -8.10
CA LEU A 94 -4.59 -8.71 -7.23
C LEU A 94 -3.98 -8.39 -5.86
N LEU A 95 -2.83 -7.71 -5.85
CA LEU A 95 -2.18 -7.28 -4.61
C LEU A 95 -3.11 -6.35 -3.81
N ALA A 96 -3.72 -5.35 -4.46
CA ALA A 96 -4.63 -4.43 -3.78
C ALA A 96 -5.87 -5.13 -3.22
N VAL A 97 -6.51 -6.02 -4.00
CA VAL A 97 -7.69 -6.79 -3.57
C VAL A 97 -7.35 -7.73 -2.42
N PHE A 98 -6.22 -8.44 -2.52
CA PHE A 98 -5.75 -9.34 -1.46
C PHE A 98 -5.55 -8.58 -0.14
N MET A 99 -4.85 -7.46 -0.18
CA MET A 99 -4.60 -6.65 1.00
C MET A 99 -5.89 -6.10 1.63
N GLU A 100 -6.83 -5.62 0.80
CA GLU A 100 -8.12 -5.13 1.31
C GLU A 100 -9.03 -6.26 1.79
N ALA A 101 -8.98 -7.46 1.20
CA ALA A 101 -9.73 -8.63 1.65
C ALA A 101 -9.24 -9.18 3.00
N ALA A 102 -7.92 -9.11 3.26
CA ALA A 102 -7.34 -9.50 4.55
C ALA A 102 -7.59 -8.47 5.66
N THR A 103 -7.89 -7.23 5.31
CA THR A 103 -7.97 -6.11 6.26
C THR A 103 -9.04 -6.27 7.32
N PRO A 104 -10.30 -6.69 7.06
CA PRO A 104 -11.31 -6.79 8.10
C PRO A 104 -10.94 -7.76 9.23
N ALA A 105 -10.40 -8.94 8.90
CA ALA A 105 -9.93 -9.90 9.90
C ALA A 105 -8.74 -9.36 10.71
N PHE A 106 -7.79 -8.71 10.03
CA PHE A 106 -6.64 -8.12 10.69
C PHE A 106 -7.03 -6.98 11.63
N VAL A 107 -7.97 -6.12 11.23
CA VAL A 107 -8.49 -5.04 12.09
C VAL A 107 -9.25 -5.60 13.29
N ALA A 108 -10.02 -6.66 13.11
CA ALA A 108 -10.74 -7.30 14.21
C ALA A 108 -9.81 -7.86 15.29
N GLU A 109 -8.63 -8.35 14.90
CA GLU A 109 -7.64 -8.95 15.80
C GLU A 109 -6.72 -7.90 16.44
N TYR A 110 -6.25 -6.91 15.67
CA TYR A 110 -5.18 -5.99 16.09
C TYR A 110 -5.61 -4.55 16.29
N ASP A 111 -6.85 -4.22 16.00
CA ASP A 111 -7.39 -2.83 16.02
C ASP A 111 -6.58 -1.84 15.14
N LEU A 112 -5.90 -2.35 14.11
CA LEU A 112 -5.04 -1.62 13.17
C LEU A 112 -5.19 -2.19 11.76
N ARG A 113 -4.94 -1.38 10.74
CA ARG A 113 -4.77 -1.90 9.38
C ARG A 113 -3.44 -2.67 9.22
N PRO A 114 -3.36 -3.61 8.25
CA PRO A 114 -2.11 -4.29 7.93
C PRO A 114 -0.93 -3.33 7.83
N ASN A 115 0.13 -3.62 8.56
CA ASN A 115 1.35 -2.85 8.70
C ASN A 115 2.58 -3.78 8.75
N MET A 116 3.65 -3.42 9.44
CA MET A 116 4.85 -4.27 9.55
C MET A 116 4.56 -5.63 10.21
N LEU A 117 3.66 -5.67 11.19
CA LEU A 117 3.24 -6.91 11.83
C LEU A 117 2.67 -7.93 10.81
N PHE A 118 1.90 -7.45 9.82
CA PHE A 118 1.42 -8.31 8.74
C PHE A 118 2.56 -8.94 7.94
N VAL A 119 3.65 -8.21 7.70
CA VAL A 119 4.84 -8.72 7.00
C VAL A 119 5.57 -9.75 7.85
N GLU A 120 5.70 -9.53 9.14
CA GLU A 120 6.32 -10.46 10.09
C GLU A 120 5.60 -11.81 10.12
N TYR A 121 4.26 -11.81 10.06
CA TYR A 121 3.48 -13.05 9.93
C TYR A 121 3.78 -13.82 8.63
N LEU A 122 4.11 -13.14 7.54
CA LEU A 122 4.46 -13.82 6.27
C LEU A 122 5.80 -14.56 6.34
N VAL A 123 6.63 -14.31 7.35
CA VAL A 123 7.87 -15.06 7.60
C VAL A 123 7.55 -16.49 8.08
N TYR A 124 6.36 -16.71 8.68
CA TYR A 124 5.91 -17.99 9.22
C TYR A 124 4.66 -18.50 8.47
N PRO A 125 4.77 -18.84 7.16
CA PRO A 125 3.60 -19.11 6.34
C PRO A 125 2.83 -20.37 6.72
N ARG A 126 3.50 -21.36 7.35
CA ARG A 126 2.85 -22.61 7.78
C ARG A 126 1.96 -22.38 9.00
N GLU A 127 2.47 -21.64 9.95
CA GLU A 127 1.77 -21.26 11.18
C GLU A 127 0.54 -20.39 10.85
N VAL A 128 0.72 -19.41 9.97
CA VAL A 128 -0.39 -18.55 9.50
C VAL A 128 -1.44 -19.37 8.75
N ALA A 129 -1.02 -20.29 7.87
CA ALA A 129 -1.96 -21.14 7.13
C ALA A 129 -2.75 -22.06 8.07
N SER A 130 -2.11 -22.65 9.10
CA SER A 130 -2.78 -23.46 10.13
C SER A 130 -3.79 -22.65 10.92
N MET A 131 -3.37 -21.47 11.41
CA MET A 131 -4.23 -20.54 12.14
C MET A 131 -5.47 -20.14 11.32
N LEU A 132 -5.30 -19.76 10.06
CA LEU A 132 -6.40 -19.39 9.18
C LEU A 132 -7.34 -20.56 8.92
N TRP A 133 -6.80 -21.76 8.75
CA TRP A 133 -7.58 -22.96 8.48
C TRP A 133 -8.40 -23.40 9.69
N GLU A 134 -7.83 -23.32 10.89
CA GLU A 134 -8.45 -23.80 12.13
C GLU A 134 -9.38 -22.75 12.78
N GLY A 135 -9.01 -21.46 12.71
CA GLY A 135 -9.69 -20.39 13.41
C GLY A 135 -10.53 -19.43 12.53
N TYR A 136 -10.15 -19.26 11.26
CA TYR A 136 -10.70 -18.20 10.37
C TYR A 136 -11.12 -18.73 9.00
N LEU A 137 -11.67 -19.95 8.96
CA LEU A 137 -12.02 -20.62 7.70
C LEU A 137 -13.05 -19.85 6.88
N LEU A 138 -14.06 -19.24 7.53
CA LEU A 138 -15.09 -18.47 6.83
C LEU A 138 -14.50 -17.22 6.19
N GLU A 139 -13.68 -16.49 6.92
CA GLU A 139 -12.97 -15.28 6.46
C GLU A 139 -12.01 -15.63 5.33
N LEU A 140 -11.29 -16.74 5.45
CA LEU A 140 -10.39 -17.25 4.42
C LEU A 140 -11.14 -17.57 3.13
N VAL A 141 -12.21 -18.36 3.21
CA VAL A 141 -13.01 -18.76 2.04
C VAL A 141 -13.67 -17.55 1.38
N THR A 142 -14.27 -16.66 2.18
CA THR A 142 -14.90 -15.44 1.64
C THR A 142 -13.87 -14.49 1.04
N GLY A 143 -12.73 -14.30 1.68
CA GLY A 143 -11.63 -13.48 1.16
C GLY A 143 -11.09 -14.01 -0.15
N VAL A 144 -10.80 -15.32 -0.23
CA VAL A 144 -10.35 -15.98 -1.47
C VAL A 144 -11.42 -15.85 -2.57
N ALA A 145 -12.68 -16.07 -2.26
CA ALA A 145 -13.77 -15.92 -3.23
C ALA A 145 -13.85 -14.48 -3.80
N VAL A 146 -13.76 -13.48 -2.94
CA VAL A 146 -13.73 -12.06 -3.33
C VAL A 146 -12.54 -11.78 -4.25
N VAL A 147 -11.33 -12.21 -3.86
CA VAL A 147 -10.13 -12.04 -4.68
C VAL A 147 -10.30 -12.66 -6.06
N LEU A 148 -10.75 -13.91 -6.13
CA LEU A 148 -10.94 -14.63 -7.39
C LEU A 148 -11.98 -13.95 -8.29
N VAL A 149 -13.15 -13.60 -7.75
CA VAL A 149 -14.26 -12.98 -8.51
C VAL A 149 -13.85 -11.61 -9.03
N VAL A 150 -13.27 -10.76 -8.17
CA VAL A 150 -12.87 -9.40 -8.56
C VAL A 150 -11.77 -9.45 -9.63
N CYS A 151 -10.73 -10.23 -9.42
CA CYS A 151 -9.62 -10.35 -10.37
C CYS A 151 -10.06 -10.98 -11.70
N TRP A 152 -10.92 -11.99 -11.67
CA TRP A 152 -11.46 -12.61 -12.89
C TRP A 152 -12.31 -11.61 -13.69
N ARG A 153 -13.22 -10.87 -13.03
CA ARG A 153 -14.03 -9.84 -13.68
C ARG A 153 -13.18 -8.72 -14.26
N PHE A 154 -12.21 -8.27 -13.49
CA PHE A 154 -11.26 -7.24 -13.96
C PHE A 154 -10.46 -7.74 -15.17
N ALA A 155 -9.87 -8.93 -15.11
CA ALA A 155 -9.08 -9.49 -16.20
C ALA A 155 -9.91 -9.65 -17.49
N ARG A 156 -11.17 -10.07 -17.38
CA ARG A 156 -12.10 -10.14 -18.52
C ARG A 156 -12.40 -8.75 -19.10
N ARG A 157 -12.68 -7.78 -18.24
CA ARG A 157 -12.96 -6.41 -18.68
C ARG A 157 -11.74 -5.78 -19.33
N LEU A 158 -10.57 -5.96 -18.72
CA LEU A 158 -9.30 -5.44 -19.22
C LEU A 158 -8.95 -6.02 -20.60
N SER A 159 -9.22 -7.30 -20.84
CA SER A 159 -8.98 -7.95 -22.15
C SER A 159 -9.71 -7.26 -23.30
N ALA A 160 -10.95 -6.84 -23.09
CA ALA A 160 -11.72 -6.13 -24.09
C ALA A 160 -11.14 -4.74 -24.46
N HIS A 161 -10.44 -4.11 -23.50
CA HIS A 161 -9.82 -2.80 -23.70
C HIS A 161 -8.41 -2.90 -24.30
N VAL A 162 -7.69 -3.97 -23.97
CA VAL A 162 -6.35 -4.24 -24.50
C VAL A 162 -6.41 -4.70 -25.96
N ALA A 163 -7.40 -5.50 -26.34
CA ALA A 163 -7.59 -5.98 -27.72
C ALA A 163 -7.87 -4.86 -28.75
N GLY A 164 -8.30 -3.68 -28.29
CA GLY A 164 -8.57 -2.53 -29.14
C GLY A 164 -7.43 -1.50 -29.22
N ILE A 165 -6.25 -1.81 -28.70
CA ILE A 165 -5.08 -0.93 -28.84
C ILE A 165 -4.54 -1.11 -30.26
N GLU A 166 -4.79 -0.09 -31.10
CA GLU A 166 -4.22 -0.04 -32.45
C GLU A 166 -2.70 0.05 -32.36
N GLN A 167 -2.01 -0.82 -33.11
CA GLN A 167 -0.54 -0.91 -33.11
C GLN A 167 0.14 0.20 -33.92
N GLU A 168 -0.61 1.23 -34.32
CA GLU A 168 -0.03 2.35 -35.05
C GLU A 168 0.85 3.20 -34.10
N PRO A 169 2.07 3.52 -34.52
CA PRO A 169 2.98 4.32 -33.70
C PRO A 169 2.45 5.73 -33.49
N VAL A 170 2.45 6.17 -32.23
CA VAL A 170 2.21 7.58 -31.90
C VAL A 170 3.39 8.38 -32.44
N LYS A 171 3.14 9.55 -33.06
CA LYS A 171 4.20 10.43 -33.56
C LYS A 171 5.15 10.83 -32.43
N LEU A 172 6.45 10.80 -32.68
CA LEU A 172 7.51 11.05 -31.68
C LEU A 172 7.27 12.28 -30.79
N PRO A 173 6.97 13.49 -31.34
CA PRO A 173 6.77 14.67 -30.48
C PRO A 173 5.53 14.53 -29.58
N MET A 174 4.53 13.81 -30.02
CA MET A 174 3.32 13.58 -29.27
C MET A 174 3.53 12.54 -28.16
N ALA A 175 4.29 11.47 -28.46
CA ALA A 175 4.70 10.49 -27.44
C ALA A 175 5.50 11.16 -26.32
N ALA A 176 6.47 12.03 -26.68
CA ALA A 176 7.26 12.81 -25.73
C ALA A 176 6.38 13.75 -24.88
N ALA A 177 5.45 14.48 -25.51
CA ALA A 177 4.52 15.36 -24.80
C ALA A 177 3.63 14.59 -23.81
N CYS A 178 3.09 13.43 -24.22
CA CYS A 178 2.32 12.56 -23.32
C CYS A 178 3.17 12.05 -22.14
N THR A 179 4.41 11.65 -22.40
CA THR A 179 5.34 11.20 -21.34
C THR A 179 5.61 12.30 -20.32
N VAL A 180 5.89 13.53 -20.78
CA VAL A 180 6.11 14.69 -19.90
C VAL A 180 4.84 14.98 -19.08
N LEU A 181 3.68 14.98 -19.71
CA LEU A 181 2.40 15.19 -19.01
C LEU A 181 2.16 14.10 -17.95
N VAL A 182 2.34 12.82 -18.29
CA VAL A 182 2.19 11.70 -17.36
C VAL A 182 3.20 11.80 -16.21
N LEU A 183 4.44 12.19 -16.50
CA LEU A 183 5.47 12.39 -15.47
C LEU A 183 5.06 13.50 -14.49
N LEU A 184 4.61 14.65 -15.00
CA LEU A 184 4.14 15.76 -14.17
C LEU A 184 2.95 15.37 -13.30
N LEU A 185 1.92 14.74 -13.90
CA LEU A 185 0.76 14.24 -13.18
C LEU A 185 1.15 13.15 -12.17
N GLY A 186 2.08 12.29 -12.52
CA GLY A 186 2.61 11.24 -11.64
C GLY A 186 3.33 11.82 -10.42
N VAL A 187 4.21 12.80 -10.62
CA VAL A 187 4.90 13.50 -9.52
C VAL A 187 3.88 14.18 -8.60
N ILE A 188 2.89 14.87 -9.14
CA ILE A 188 1.82 15.52 -8.36
C ILE A 188 1.01 14.46 -7.61
N GLY A 189 0.62 13.37 -8.27
CA GLY A 189 -0.18 12.30 -7.70
C GLY A 189 0.52 11.58 -6.56
N VAL A 190 1.78 11.16 -6.75
CA VAL A 190 2.57 10.47 -5.71
C VAL A 190 2.93 11.41 -4.56
N ARG A 191 3.38 12.63 -4.88
CA ARG A 191 3.73 13.60 -3.84
C ARG A 191 2.51 14.03 -3.01
N SER A 192 1.39 14.29 -3.67
CA SER A 192 0.09 14.67 -3.10
C SER A 192 0.15 15.69 -1.94
N SER A 193 1.20 16.52 -1.90
CA SER A 193 1.46 17.51 -0.85
C SER A 193 2.20 18.70 -1.43
N CYS A 194 1.76 19.92 -1.09
CA CYS A 194 2.50 21.16 -1.38
C CYS A 194 3.53 21.50 -0.30
N GLY A 195 3.60 20.74 0.80
CA GLY A 195 4.53 20.94 1.91
C GLY A 195 5.95 20.48 1.60
N HIS A 196 6.84 20.65 2.56
CA HIS A 196 8.26 20.25 2.43
C HIS A 196 8.42 18.74 2.20
N ARG A 197 7.57 17.92 2.83
CA ARG A 197 7.60 16.45 2.71
C ARG A 197 6.47 15.92 1.82
N PRO A 198 6.70 14.82 1.08
CA PRO A 198 5.62 14.11 0.40
C PRO A 198 4.61 13.57 1.41
N ALA A 199 3.41 13.22 0.94
CA ALA A 199 2.40 12.60 1.78
C ALA A 199 2.92 11.30 2.39
N ASN A 200 2.64 11.10 3.68
CA ASN A 200 3.04 9.92 4.44
C ASN A 200 1.93 9.55 5.44
N PRO A 201 1.95 8.33 6.04
CA PRO A 201 0.90 7.87 6.94
C PRO A 201 0.61 8.79 8.13
N SER A 202 1.60 9.54 8.64
CA SER A 202 1.36 10.45 9.76
C SER A 202 0.38 11.59 9.44
N MET A 203 0.15 11.88 8.15
CA MET A 203 -0.85 12.84 7.70
C MET A 203 -2.29 12.32 7.82
N ALA A 204 -2.47 11.03 8.08
CA ALA A 204 -3.76 10.43 8.39
C ALA A 204 -4.20 10.69 9.85
N ALA A 205 -3.28 11.07 10.73
CA ALA A 205 -3.58 11.34 12.14
C ALA A 205 -4.36 12.66 12.27
N PHE A 206 -5.67 12.57 12.46
CA PHE A 206 -6.56 13.72 12.67
C PHE A 206 -7.39 13.59 13.95
N SER A 207 -7.42 12.42 14.57
CA SER A 207 -8.22 12.11 15.76
C SER A 207 -7.39 11.36 16.82
N PRO A 208 -7.86 11.28 18.08
CA PRO A 208 -7.22 10.45 19.10
C PRO A 208 -7.45 8.94 18.88
N ASP A 209 -8.37 8.54 18.02
CA ASP A 209 -8.66 7.15 17.71
C ASP A 209 -7.74 6.64 16.58
N LEU A 210 -6.82 5.74 16.92
CA LEU A 210 -5.82 5.22 15.98
C LEU A 210 -6.47 4.44 14.84
N LEU A 211 -7.49 3.61 15.11
CA LEU A 211 -8.16 2.86 14.05
C LEU A 211 -8.85 3.79 13.06
N VAL A 212 -9.55 4.82 13.54
CA VAL A 212 -10.23 5.77 12.64
C VAL A 212 -9.24 6.52 11.77
N ASN A 213 -8.07 6.86 12.30
CA ASN A 213 -6.98 7.43 11.49
C ASN A 213 -6.49 6.44 10.43
N ASP A 214 -6.33 5.16 10.79
CA ASP A 214 -5.87 4.11 9.89
C ASP A 214 -6.89 3.78 8.78
N LEU A 215 -8.19 4.03 8.97
CA LEU A 215 -9.19 3.84 7.91
C LEU A 215 -8.91 4.71 6.65
N ILE A 216 -8.16 5.77 6.78
CA ILE A 216 -7.73 6.64 5.69
C ILE A 216 -6.79 5.90 4.72
N LEU A 217 -5.90 5.08 5.23
CA LEU A 217 -4.79 4.49 4.47
C LEU A 217 -5.23 3.23 3.72
N PRO A 218 -4.92 3.07 2.43
CA PRO A 218 -5.03 1.77 1.76
C PRO A 218 -4.03 0.77 2.37
N SER A 219 -4.44 -0.48 2.59
CA SER A 219 -3.61 -1.47 3.29
C SER A 219 -2.31 -1.79 2.56
N ALA A 220 -2.33 -1.89 1.23
CA ALA A 220 -1.10 -2.13 0.46
C ALA A 220 -0.12 -0.94 0.56
N TYR A 221 -0.61 0.29 0.58
CA TYR A 221 0.23 1.48 0.79
C TYR A 221 0.84 1.47 2.21
N ASN A 222 0.03 1.17 3.23
CA ASN A 222 0.48 1.14 4.62
C ASN A 222 1.60 0.11 4.84
N VAL A 223 1.42 -1.10 4.34
CA VAL A 223 2.44 -2.17 4.40
C VAL A 223 3.69 -1.78 3.62
N ALA A 224 3.56 -1.27 2.40
CA ALA A 224 4.73 -0.83 1.61
C ALA A 224 5.54 0.25 2.32
N HIS A 225 4.86 1.22 2.96
CA HIS A 225 5.51 2.27 3.74
C HIS A 225 6.18 1.73 5.01
N ALA A 226 5.55 0.76 5.69
CA ALA A 226 6.13 0.10 6.86
C ALA A 226 7.42 -0.66 6.52
N VAL A 227 7.41 -1.45 5.43
CA VAL A 227 8.59 -2.16 4.92
C VAL A 227 9.72 -1.18 4.54
N TYR A 228 9.38 -0.10 3.83
CA TYR A 228 10.35 0.94 3.47
C TYR A 228 11.02 1.56 4.69
N ASN A 229 10.25 1.85 5.75
CA ASN A 229 10.79 2.42 6.97
C ASN A 229 11.60 1.41 7.78
N ALA A 230 11.20 0.14 7.86
CA ALA A 230 11.94 -0.90 8.56
C ALA A 230 13.38 -1.03 8.00
N GLY A 231 13.54 -1.06 6.68
CA GLY A 231 14.88 -1.09 6.06
C GLY A 231 15.74 0.14 6.36
N ARG A 232 15.13 1.30 6.65
CA ARG A 232 15.86 2.51 7.06
C ARG A 232 16.27 2.48 8.52
N HIS A 233 15.44 1.91 9.39
CA HIS A 233 15.77 1.76 10.82
C HIS A 233 16.95 0.82 11.03
N GLU A 234 17.03 -0.30 10.32
CA GLU A 234 18.20 -1.18 10.34
C GLU A 234 19.49 -0.46 9.93
N SER A 235 19.40 0.39 8.90
CA SER A 235 20.52 1.22 8.46
C SER A 235 20.90 2.27 9.50
N GLY A 236 19.92 2.82 10.24
CA GLY A 236 20.13 3.76 11.34
C GLY A 236 20.82 3.11 12.55
N MET A 237 20.41 1.89 12.94
CA MET A 237 21.04 1.15 14.03
C MET A 237 22.51 0.82 13.75
N ARG A 238 22.91 0.63 12.48
CA ARG A 238 24.31 0.47 12.09
C ARG A 238 25.14 1.75 12.20
N ALA A 239 24.50 2.92 12.22
CA ALA A 239 25.16 4.22 12.39
C ALA A 239 25.53 4.52 13.85
N TYR A 240 24.90 3.85 14.82
CA TYR A 240 25.29 3.92 16.22
C TYR A 240 26.47 2.99 16.43
N GLY A 241 27.52 3.47 17.10
CA GLY A 241 28.70 2.67 17.46
C GLY A 241 28.30 1.42 18.25
N ARG A 242 29.14 0.40 18.19
CA ARG A 242 29.00 -0.78 19.04
C ARG A 242 29.86 -0.59 20.27
N MET A 243 29.26 -0.70 21.44
CA MET A 243 29.97 -0.71 22.73
C MET A 243 30.15 -2.18 23.17
N PRO A 244 31.34 -2.60 23.63
CA PRO A 244 31.53 -3.91 24.24
C PRO A 244 30.57 -4.10 25.41
N TRP A 245 30.05 -5.32 25.58
CA TRP A 245 29.05 -5.61 26.61
C TRP A 245 29.48 -5.24 28.03
N PRO A 246 30.74 -5.45 28.45
CA PRO A 246 31.21 -5.01 29.78
C PRO A 246 31.12 -3.50 29.99
N ASP A 247 31.39 -2.72 28.94
CA ASP A 247 31.33 -1.25 29.02
C ASP A 247 29.86 -0.79 29.10
N VAL A 248 28.93 -1.49 28.42
CA VAL A 248 27.48 -1.24 28.55
C VAL A 248 27.01 -1.46 29.98
N ILE A 249 27.42 -2.60 30.60
CA ILE A 249 27.10 -2.91 32.00
C ILE A 249 27.60 -1.82 32.91
N HIS A 250 28.84 -1.42 32.72
CA HIS A 250 29.49 -0.39 33.57
C HIS A 250 28.76 0.97 33.48
N GLU A 251 28.47 1.44 32.26
CA GLU A 251 27.77 2.74 32.07
C GLU A 251 26.34 2.71 32.60
N VAL A 252 25.59 1.63 32.36
CA VAL A 252 24.21 1.49 32.86
C VAL A 252 24.20 1.48 34.39
N ARG A 253 25.09 0.72 35.05
CA ARG A 253 25.19 0.68 36.52
C ARG A 253 25.60 2.01 37.14
N LYS A 254 26.52 2.72 36.49
CA LYS A 254 26.93 4.06 36.88
C LYS A 254 25.76 5.05 36.83
N ASP A 255 24.92 5.00 35.77
CA ASP A 255 23.75 5.85 35.63
C ASP A 255 22.64 5.51 36.64
N MET A 256 22.54 4.25 37.07
CA MET A 256 21.61 3.82 38.12
C MET A 256 22.03 4.32 39.52
N ALA A 257 23.27 4.75 39.70
CA ALA A 257 23.82 5.28 40.96
C ALA A 257 23.55 4.40 42.19
N LEU A 258 23.54 3.07 42.01
CA LEU A 258 23.36 2.06 43.06
C LEU A 258 24.69 1.45 43.45
N ALA A 259 24.75 0.84 44.66
CA ALA A 259 25.96 0.14 45.10
C ALA A 259 26.13 -1.20 44.34
N GLU A 260 27.35 -1.60 44.03
CA GLU A 260 27.69 -2.84 43.32
C GLU A 260 27.04 -4.09 43.94
N GLN A 261 26.88 -4.12 45.24
CA GLN A 261 26.26 -5.22 46.01
C GLN A 261 24.74 -5.37 45.78
N ASP A 262 24.10 -4.36 45.16
CA ASP A 262 22.67 -4.36 44.88
C ASP A 262 22.34 -5.05 43.51
N PHE A 263 23.36 -5.40 42.73
CA PHE A 263 23.20 -6.11 41.47
C PHE A 263 23.36 -7.64 41.67
N ILE A 264 22.38 -8.37 41.11
CA ILE A 264 22.29 -9.84 41.30
C ILE A 264 23.26 -10.59 40.39
N SER A 265 23.68 -10.04 39.27
CA SER A 265 24.47 -10.71 38.25
C SER A 265 25.45 -9.75 37.58
N ASP A 266 26.64 -10.25 37.24
CA ASP A 266 27.63 -9.52 36.45
C ASP A 266 27.34 -9.54 34.93
N GLU A 267 26.38 -10.34 34.50
CA GLU A 267 26.01 -10.49 33.09
C GLU A 267 24.85 -9.57 32.68
N VAL A 268 24.08 -9.06 33.63
CA VAL A 268 22.90 -8.22 33.41
C VAL A 268 23.15 -6.84 34.02
N PRO A 269 22.92 -5.74 33.26
CA PRO A 269 23.19 -4.39 33.75
C PRO A 269 22.15 -3.86 34.73
N THR A 270 21.02 -4.53 34.88
CA THR A 270 19.91 -4.13 35.76
C THR A 270 19.77 -5.01 36.98
N LEU A 271 18.93 -4.61 37.94
CA LEU A 271 18.61 -5.35 39.17
C LEU A 271 17.90 -6.66 38.87
#